data_9cf30aaf3f6d71cbe5cf822eac36d3a4
#
_entry.id   9cf30aaf3f6d71cbe5cf822eac36d3a4
#
_cell.length_a   1.000
_cell.length_b   1.000
_cell.length_c   1.000
_cell.angle_alpha   90.00
_cell.angle_beta   90.00
_cell.angle_gamma   90.00
#
_symmetry.space_group_name_H-M   'P 1'
#
loop_
_entity.id
_entity.type
_entity.pdbx_description
1 polymer ?
#
loop_
_entity_poly.entity_id
_entity_poly.type
_entity_poly.pdbx_seq_one_letter_code
_entity_poly.pdbx_strand_id
1 'polypeptide(L)'
;MTFEMLKGKIHRATVVQAELDYVGSITVDEDLLDSAGILEYEKVSIVDINNGNRFETYTIAGERGSGMICLNGAAARCVQTGDKIIIMCYAQMTPEEVKKNPPKVVFVDEDNKISRVARYEKPVSYTHLTLPTKLEV
;
A
#
# COMPACT_ATOMS: atom_id res chain seq x y z
N MET A 1 -9.93 -23.50 9.99
CA MET A 1 -8.55 -22.96 10.05
C MET A 1 -8.44 -21.74 9.15
N THR A 2 -7.86 -20.66 9.66
CA THR A 2 -7.69 -19.44 8.89
C THR A 2 -6.22 -19.13 8.73
N PHE A 3 -5.91 -18.37 7.70
CA PHE A 3 -4.55 -17.92 7.41
C PHE A 3 -4.57 -16.38 7.31
N GLU A 4 -3.50 -15.75 7.73
CA GLU A 4 -3.36 -14.31 7.56
C GLU A 4 -2.89 -14.05 6.14
N MET A 5 -3.74 -13.40 5.35
CA MET A 5 -3.52 -13.21 3.92
C MET A 5 -3.45 -11.74 3.59
N LEU A 6 -2.61 -11.40 2.61
CA LEU A 6 -2.57 -10.05 2.08
C LEU A 6 -3.94 -9.70 1.51
N LYS A 7 -4.54 -8.62 2.01
CA LYS A 7 -5.85 -8.16 1.55
C LYS A 7 -5.73 -7.01 0.57
N GLY A 8 -4.84 -6.06 0.86
CA GLY A 8 -4.66 -4.89 0.01
C GLY A 8 -3.28 -4.32 0.15
N LYS A 9 -2.85 -3.60 -0.88
CA LYS A 9 -1.51 -3.05 -0.93
C LYS A 9 -1.50 -1.80 -1.80
N ILE A 10 -0.81 -0.76 -1.32
CA ILE A 10 -0.50 0.43 -2.11
C ILE A 10 1.00 0.40 -2.33
N HIS A 11 1.40 0.28 -3.60
CA HIS A 11 2.79 0.00 -3.95
C HIS A 11 3.51 1.26 -4.38
N ARG A 12 4.61 1.61 -3.67
CA ARG A 12 5.54 2.68 -4.01
C ARG A 12 4.92 4.06 -3.95
N ALA A 13 4.07 4.30 -2.93
CA ALA A 13 3.56 5.64 -2.68
C ALA A 13 4.69 6.54 -2.19
N THR A 14 4.64 7.81 -2.56
CA THR A 14 5.64 8.80 -2.16
C THR A 14 5.17 9.51 -0.91
N VAL A 15 6.01 9.55 0.12
CA VAL A 15 5.72 10.29 1.36
C VAL A 15 5.74 11.79 1.03
N VAL A 16 4.60 12.44 1.24
CA VAL A 16 4.46 13.87 0.96
C VAL A 16 4.83 14.70 2.19
N GLN A 17 4.54 14.15 3.40
CA GLN A 17 4.66 14.91 4.64
C GLN A 17 4.92 13.97 5.80
N ALA A 18 5.63 14.47 6.80
CA ALA A 18 5.90 13.75 8.04
C ALA A 18 5.72 14.72 9.20
N GLU A 19 4.72 14.47 10.07
CA GLU A 19 4.32 15.39 11.14
C GLU A 19 4.56 14.74 12.50
N LEU A 20 5.73 15.00 13.08
CA LEU A 20 6.17 14.36 14.30
C LEU A 20 5.26 14.65 15.49
N ASP A 21 4.70 15.84 15.55
CA ASP A 21 3.93 16.29 16.71
C ASP A 21 2.45 15.92 16.66
N TYR A 22 2.03 15.16 15.68
CA TYR A 22 0.65 14.70 15.57
C TYR A 22 0.48 13.34 16.24
N VAL A 23 -0.78 12.96 16.47
CA VAL A 23 -1.12 11.61 16.93
C VAL A 23 -0.64 10.60 15.88
N GLY A 24 -0.03 9.50 16.35
CA GLY A 24 0.56 8.51 15.45
C GLY A 24 -0.45 7.85 14.53
N SER A 25 -0.18 7.90 13.22
CA SER A 25 -1.02 7.29 12.19
C SER A 25 -0.37 7.54 10.83
N ILE A 26 -1.01 7.02 9.78
CA ILE A 26 -0.67 7.41 8.41
C ILE A 26 -1.93 7.96 7.75
N THR A 27 -1.87 9.21 7.29
CA THR A 27 -2.96 9.80 6.52
C THR A 27 -2.76 9.46 5.05
N VAL A 28 -3.76 8.83 4.45
CA VAL A 28 -3.70 8.34 3.07
C VAL A 28 -4.90 8.88 2.31
N ASP A 29 -4.66 9.41 1.11
CA ASP A 29 -5.71 9.82 0.18
C ASP A 29 -6.79 8.73 0.16
N GLU A 30 -8.04 9.11 0.43
CA GLU A 30 -9.13 8.14 0.58
C GLU A 30 -9.39 7.37 -0.72
N ASP A 31 -9.10 7.94 -1.88
CA ASP A 31 -9.23 7.20 -3.14
C ASP A 31 -8.27 6.01 -3.19
N LEU A 32 -7.06 6.16 -2.63
CA LEU A 32 -6.10 5.07 -2.56
C LEU A 32 -6.58 4.00 -1.58
N LEU A 33 -7.11 4.42 -0.43
CA LEU A 33 -7.64 3.48 0.55
C LEU A 33 -8.77 2.65 -0.05
N ASP A 34 -9.73 3.31 -0.71
CA ASP A 34 -10.86 2.62 -1.33
C ASP A 34 -10.38 1.62 -2.37
N SER A 35 -9.45 2.03 -3.22
CA SER A 35 -8.96 1.16 -4.30
C SER A 35 -8.22 -0.06 -3.77
N ALA A 36 -7.55 0.07 -2.64
CA ALA A 36 -6.82 -1.02 -2.02
C ALA A 36 -7.70 -1.85 -1.07
N GLY A 37 -8.93 -1.41 -0.82
CA GLY A 37 -9.82 -2.08 0.13
C GLY A 37 -9.37 -1.92 1.57
N ILE A 38 -8.71 -0.80 1.89
CA ILE A 38 -8.25 -0.50 3.24
C ILE A 38 -9.24 0.48 3.88
N LEU A 39 -9.69 0.15 5.08
CA LEU A 39 -10.64 0.99 5.80
C LEU A 39 -9.89 2.03 6.64
N GLU A 40 -10.57 3.15 6.92
CA GLU A 40 -10.05 4.10 7.89
C GLU A 40 -9.94 3.42 9.26
N TYR A 41 -8.87 3.72 9.98
CA TYR A 41 -8.51 3.12 11.26
C TYR A 41 -8.05 1.66 11.16
N GLU A 42 -7.91 1.15 9.97
CA GLU A 42 -7.40 -0.22 9.80
C GLU A 42 -5.89 -0.23 10.04
N LYS A 43 -5.42 -1.27 10.74
CA LYS A 43 -4.00 -1.48 10.96
C LYS A 43 -3.31 -1.81 9.63
N VAL A 44 -2.18 -1.17 9.38
CA VAL A 44 -1.39 -1.42 8.19
C VAL A 44 0.08 -1.64 8.56
N SER A 45 0.77 -2.38 7.72
CA SER A 45 2.22 -2.54 7.78
C SER A 45 2.84 -1.65 6.71
N ILE A 46 3.85 -0.90 7.11
CA ILE A 46 4.54 0.04 6.23
C ILE A 46 5.98 -0.44 6.03
N VAL A 47 6.45 -0.42 4.80
CA VAL A 47 7.85 -0.66 4.48
C VAL A 47 8.37 0.54 3.72
N ASP A 48 9.47 1.12 4.21
CA ASP A 48 10.15 2.23 3.51
C ASP A 48 11.23 1.63 2.61
N ILE A 49 11.08 1.82 1.31
CA ILE A 49 12.00 1.22 0.33
C ILE A 49 13.39 1.86 0.43
N ASN A 50 13.46 3.14 0.79
CA ASN A 50 14.71 3.89 0.78
C ASN A 50 15.63 3.57 1.95
N ASN A 51 15.05 3.22 3.13
CA ASN A 51 15.87 2.94 4.31
C ASN A 51 15.66 1.55 4.90
N GLY A 52 14.70 0.78 4.39
CA GLY A 52 14.44 -0.57 4.87
C GLY A 52 13.65 -0.66 6.16
N ASN A 53 13.19 0.44 6.71
CA ASN A 53 12.40 0.43 7.95
C ASN A 53 11.06 -0.26 7.72
N ARG A 54 10.63 -1.03 8.71
CA ARG A 54 9.34 -1.73 8.70
C ARG A 54 8.65 -1.41 10.01
N PHE A 55 7.40 -0.99 9.94
CA PHE A 55 6.65 -0.63 11.15
C PHE A 55 5.16 -0.77 10.88
N GLU A 56 4.39 -0.74 11.96
CA GLU A 56 2.94 -0.83 11.90
C GLU A 56 2.33 0.44 12.44
N THR A 57 1.19 0.81 11.87
CA THR A 57 0.39 1.94 12.32
C THR A 57 -1.04 1.72 11.85
N TYR A 58 -1.86 2.74 11.88
CA TYR A 58 -3.22 2.65 11.36
C TYR A 58 -3.51 3.86 10.48
N THR A 59 -4.54 3.75 9.65
CA THR A 59 -4.85 4.72 8.62
C THR A 59 -5.80 5.80 9.11
N ILE A 60 -5.62 7.00 8.56
CA ILE A 60 -6.60 8.09 8.63
C ILE A 60 -6.88 8.46 7.18
N ALA A 61 -8.16 8.66 6.84
CA ALA A 61 -8.54 9.02 5.49
C ALA A 61 -8.18 10.49 5.22
N GLY A 62 -7.39 10.71 4.18
CA GLY A 62 -7.04 12.04 3.69
C GLY A 62 -7.97 12.46 2.57
N GLU A 63 -7.88 13.73 2.19
CA GLU A 63 -8.74 14.30 1.15
C GLU A 63 -8.61 13.51 -0.16
N ARG A 64 -9.76 13.19 -0.76
CA ARG A 64 -9.80 12.43 -2.01
C ARG A 64 -9.13 13.19 -3.14
N GLY A 65 -8.29 12.48 -3.88
CA GLY A 65 -7.60 13.05 -5.02
C GLY A 65 -6.43 13.95 -4.66
N SER A 66 -6.10 14.07 -3.37
CA SER A 66 -5.02 14.96 -2.92
C SER A 66 -3.63 14.36 -3.12
N GLY A 67 -3.53 13.04 -3.26
CA GLY A 67 -2.23 12.35 -3.27
C GLY A 67 -1.57 12.33 -1.91
N MET A 68 -2.32 12.58 -0.83
CA MET A 68 -1.75 12.71 0.50
C MET A 68 -1.25 11.36 1.01
N ILE A 69 -0.01 11.35 1.44
CA ILE A 69 0.65 10.28 2.18
C ILE A 69 1.45 10.97 3.27
N CYS A 70 0.93 10.99 4.49
CA CYS A 70 1.56 11.69 5.59
C CYS A 70 1.73 10.76 6.78
N LEU A 71 2.95 10.61 7.25
CA LEU A 71 3.26 9.83 8.46
C LEU A 71 3.18 10.77 9.66
N ASN A 72 2.40 10.37 10.67
CA ASN A 72 2.13 11.22 11.84
C ASN A 72 2.73 10.61 13.10
N GLY A 73 3.12 11.48 14.03
CA GLY A 73 3.62 11.05 15.33
C GLY A 73 4.92 10.29 15.23
N ALA A 74 5.08 9.24 16.05
CA ALA A 74 6.32 8.46 16.10
C ALA A 74 6.66 7.83 14.75
N ALA A 75 5.66 7.49 13.94
CA ALA A 75 5.89 6.91 12.62
C ALA A 75 6.64 7.88 11.71
N ALA A 76 6.52 9.19 11.94
CA ALA A 76 7.23 10.19 11.15
C ALA A 76 8.75 10.06 11.27
N ARG A 77 9.25 9.44 12.35
CA ARG A 77 10.69 9.22 12.51
C ARG A 77 11.22 8.10 11.64
N CYS A 78 10.33 7.26 11.11
CA CYS A 78 10.73 6.08 10.33
C CYS A 78 10.89 6.38 8.84
N VAL A 79 10.50 7.58 8.41
CA VAL A 79 10.48 7.94 6.98
C VAL A 79 10.98 9.35 6.80
N GLN A 80 11.25 9.70 5.55
CA GLN A 80 11.53 11.08 5.14
C GLN A 80 10.61 11.44 3.99
N THR A 81 10.27 12.72 3.90
CA THR A 81 9.52 13.24 2.76
C THR A 81 10.27 12.89 1.48
N GLY A 82 9.56 12.35 0.50
CA GLY A 82 10.13 11.89 -0.75
C GLY A 82 10.42 10.41 -0.79
N ASP A 83 10.42 9.73 0.36
CA ASP A 83 10.64 8.28 0.38
C ASP A 83 9.52 7.54 -0.32
N LYS A 84 9.85 6.40 -0.92
CA LYS A 84 8.86 5.47 -1.48
C LYS A 84 8.52 4.44 -0.43
N ILE A 85 7.24 4.25 -0.17
CA ILE A 85 6.78 3.29 0.83
C ILE A 85 5.77 2.33 0.22
N ILE A 86 5.62 1.19 0.89
CA ILE A 86 4.61 0.19 0.55
C ILE A 86 3.69 0.09 1.77
N ILE A 87 2.39 0.19 1.53
CA ILE A 87 1.37 0.10 2.58
C ILE A 87 0.60 -1.19 2.36
N MET A 88 0.55 -2.06 3.36
CA MET A 88 -0.09 -3.37 3.25
C MET A 88 -1.07 -3.59 4.38
N CYS A 89 -2.17 -4.28 4.08
CA CYS A 89 -3.09 -4.74 5.11
C CYS A 89 -3.40 -6.21 4.89
N TYR A 90 -3.81 -6.88 5.96
CA TYR A 90 -3.99 -8.33 5.99
C TYR A 90 -5.34 -8.66 6.59
N ALA A 91 -5.85 -9.85 6.31
CA ALA A 91 -7.09 -10.33 6.88
C ALA A 91 -6.98 -11.82 7.13
N GLN A 92 -7.68 -12.30 8.17
CA GLN A 92 -7.77 -13.73 8.44
C GLN A 92 -8.81 -14.33 7.49
N MET A 93 -8.40 -15.32 6.72
CA MET A 93 -9.25 -15.92 5.71
C MET A 93 -9.21 -17.44 5.77
N THR A 94 -10.37 -18.07 5.55
CA THR A 94 -10.43 -19.50 5.31
C THR A 94 -9.88 -19.78 3.90
N PRO A 95 -9.48 -21.04 3.61
CA PRO A 95 -9.02 -21.37 2.25
C PRO A 95 -10.04 -21.01 1.17
N GLU A 96 -11.33 -21.12 1.47
CA GLU A 96 -12.36 -20.76 0.51
C GLU A 96 -12.41 -19.26 0.26
N GLU A 97 -12.29 -18.48 1.34
CA GLU A 97 -12.26 -17.03 1.22
C GLU A 97 -11.05 -16.54 0.44
N VAL A 98 -9.92 -17.21 0.60
CA VAL A 98 -8.69 -16.87 -0.15
C VAL A 98 -8.94 -16.93 -1.65
N LYS A 99 -9.66 -17.96 -2.10
CA LYS A 99 -9.94 -18.12 -3.53
C LYS A 99 -10.84 -17.02 -4.08
N LYS A 100 -11.73 -16.49 -3.24
CA LYS A 100 -12.71 -15.48 -3.66
C LYS A 100 -12.23 -14.05 -3.45
N ASN A 101 -11.15 -13.87 -2.71
CA ASN A 101 -10.66 -12.54 -2.31
C ASN A 101 -9.17 -12.38 -2.62
N PRO A 102 -8.80 -12.35 -3.90
CA PRO A 102 -7.41 -12.05 -4.25
C PRO A 102 -7.06 -10.64 -3.79
N PRO A 103 -5.80 -10.35 -3.46
CA PRO A 103 -5.42 -9.03 -2.96
C PRO A 103 -5.67 -7.94 -4.00
N LYS A 104 -5.98 -6.75 -3.51
CA LYS A 104 -6.08 -5.56 -4.35
C LYS A 104 -4.75 -4.83 -4.26
N VAL A 105 -4.03 -4.74 -5.37
CA VAL A 105 -2.72 -4.09 -5.42
C VAL A 105 -2.84 -2.82 -6.24
N VAL A 106 -2.62 -1.68 -5.60
CA VAL A 106 -2.74 -0.37 -6.22
C VAL A 106 -1.35 0.16 -6.54
N PHE A 107 -1.10 0.45 -7.80
CA PHE A 107 0.13 1.07 -8.26
C PHE A 107 -0.12 2.56 -8.46
N VAL A 108 0.78 3.40 -7.99
CA VAL A 108 0.63 4.85 -8.08
C VAL A 108 1.80 5.46 -8.85
N ASP A 109 1.57 6.66 -9.36
CA ASP A 109 2.62 7.43 -10.03
C ASP A 109 3.32 8.35 -9.02
N GLU A 110 4.18 9.24 -9.50
CA GLU A 110 4.98 10.12 -8.65
C GLU A 110 4.13 11.10 -7.84
N ASP A 111 2.90 11.35 -8.27
CA ASP A 111 1.98 12.26 -7.59
C ASP A 111 0.95 11.49 -6.75
N ASN A 112 1.22 10.21 -6.50
CA ASN A 112 0.32 9.31 -5.74
C ASN A 112 -1.06 9.20 -6.38
N LYS A 113 -1.13 9.32 -7.70
CA LYS A 113 -2.37 9.04 -8.43
C LYS A 113 -2.36 7.60 -8.89
N ILE A 114 -3.54 6.98 -8.89
CA ILE A 114 -3.66 5.58 -9.28
C ILE A 114 -3.31 5.43 -10.77
N SER A 115 -2.30 4.63 -11.05
CA SER A 115 -1.94 4.29 -12.42
C SER A 115 -2.54 2.95 -12.83
N ARG A 116 -2.69 2.02 -11.88
CA ARG A 116 -3.21 0.70 -12.18
C ARG A 116 -3.66 0.02 -10.88
N VAL A 117 -4.71 -0.81 -10.97
CA VAL A 117 -5.13 -1.67 -9.87
C VAL A 117 -5.10 -3.11 -10.40
N ALA A 118 -4.42 -3.99 -9.68
CA ALA A 118 -4.33 -5.40 -10.05
C ALA A 118 -4.83 -6.26 -8.90
N ARG A 119 -5.15 -7.52 -9.21
CA ARG A 119 -5.60 -8.49 -8.21
C ARG A 119 -4.55 -9.57 -7.99
N TYR A 120 -3.29 -9.28 -8.31
CA TYR A 120 -2.17 -10.18 -8.12
C TYR A 120 -0.87 -9.39 -8.18
N GLU A 121 0.22 -10.00 -7.71
CA GLU A 121 1.52 -9.34 -7.68
C GLU A 121 2.57 -9.96 -8.60
N LYS A 122 2.24 -11.02 -9.28
CA LYS A 122 3.23 -11.69 -10.13
C LYS A 122 3.72 -10.76 -11.23
N PRO A 123 5.02 -10.70 -11.46
CA PRO A 123 5.54 -9.88 -12.55
C PRO A 123 4.99 -10.36 -13.90
N VAL A 124 4.48 -9.45 -14.70
CA VAL A 124 3.91 -9.77 -16.00
C VAL A 124 4.97 -10.36 -16.92
N SER A 125 6.21 -9.91 -16.80
CA SER A 125 7.31 -10.36 -17.64
C SER A 125 7.61 -11.85 -17.53
N TYR A 126 7.10 -12.52 -16.51
CA TYR A 126 7.32 -13.95 -16.36
C TYR A 126 6.29 -14.80 -17.07
N THR A 127 5.31 -14.19 -17.61
CA THR A 127 4.20 -14.92 -18.21
C THR A 127 4.19 -14.88 -19.71
N HIS A 128 5.05 -14.33 -20.30
CA HIS A 128 4.88 -14.10 -21.69
C HIS A 128 6.00 -14.39 -22.50
N LEU A 129 6.29 -14.53 -21.78
CA LEU A 129 7.14 -14.35 -22.16
C LEU A 129 7.48 -14.67 -22.50
N THR A 130 7.38 -14.96 -22.61
CA THR A 130 7.88 -15.11 -22.87
C THR A 130 7.93 -14.89 -23.41
N LEU A 131 7.74 -15.00 -23.56
CA LEU A 131 8.09 -14.62 -24.01
C LEU A 131 8.22 -13.98 -24.37
N PRO A 132 8.09 -14.06 -24.73
CA PRO A 132 8.47 -13.36 -25.02
C PRO A 132 8.58 -12.67 -25.09
N THR A 133 8.45 -12.72 -25.08
CA THR A 133 8.72 -12.03 -24.85
C THR A 133 8.62 -11.20 -24.53
N LYS A 134 8.51 -11.13 -24.51
CA LYS A 134 8.47 -10.43 -23.95
C LYS A 134 8.15 -9.73 -23.36
N LEU A 135 7.90 -9.83 -23.07
CA LEU A 135 7.67 -9.25 -22.21
C LEU A 135 7.37 -8.50 -21.57
N GLU A 136 7.10 -8.27 -21.33
CA GLU A 136 6.80 -7.56 -20.66
C GLU A 136 6.93 -7.15 -19.84
N VAL A 137 7.02 -6.89 -19.59
CA VAL A 137 7.08 -6.44 -18.67
C VAL A 137 7.10 -6.26 -18.28
#